data_4effbeaf88309600108cb0edc4954852
#
_entry.id   4effbeaf88309600108cb0edc4954852
#
_cell.length_a   1.000
_cell.length_b   1.000
_cell.length_c   1.000
_cell.angle_alpha   90.00
_cell.angle_beta   90.00
_cell.angle_gamma   90.00
#
_symmetry.space_group_name_H-M   'P 1'
#
loop_
_entity.id
_entity.type
_entity.pdbx_description
1 polymer ?
#
loop_
_entity_poly.entity_id
_entity_poly.type
_entity_poly.pdbx_seq_one_letter_code
_entity_poly.pdbx_strand_id
1 'polypeptide(L)'
;VHALSLETVLNMVPESVLKREEMTTKGSVKMEGDVKGWYGKQQMPAVTLKVKIDKVSAKYDKLPYGIDDFTADFDAFVDLMREQPSYANLKIFHFQGAHTDILADAKVTDLLGDPDITFNTKSKADLTALAKTFPLQEGVTIGGSLDADLHLKCRLSSIKKQDLGRIRMGGKLEMKGLSLRDTNKDFEFTSDASLKFIGNDNLAAHAEINKLVLRSKLGNSNVEKLTMTVKSTNPQDTMECKFSLNRLKGGMGDSLALFCQKADATVRLQPGKKNPSMPQVSLSLKADTLFCRAAQTKMGMDKAGL
;
A
#
# COMPACT_ATOMS: atom_id res chain seq x y z
N VAL A 1 -24.20 15.47 22.54
CA VAL A 1 -23.94 14.33 21.62
C VAL A 1 -25.20 14.04 20.83
N HIS A 2 -25.23 14.34 19.55
CA HIS A 2 -26.37 14.01 18.69
C HIS A 2 -25.94 12.96 17.67
N ALA A 3 -26.65 11.82 17.63
CA ALA A 3 -26.57 10.93 16.49
C ALA A 3 -27.13 11.68 15.28
N LEU A 4 -26.28 11.98 14.33
CA LEU A 4 -26.72 12.55 13.06
C LEU A 4 -27.20 11.38 12.18
N SER A 5 -28.41 11.47 11.64
CA SER A 5 -28.80 10.53 10.58
C SER A 5 -27.89 10.76 9.36
N LEU A 6 -27.69 9.72 8.56
CA LEU A 6 -26.93 9.86 7.30
C LEU A 6 -27.52 10.97 6.43
N GLU A 7 -28.84 11.09 6.42
CA GLU A 7 -29.58 12.15 5.73
C GLU A 7 -29.17 13.56 6.23
N THR A 8 -29.00 13.74 7.55
CA THR A 8 -28.53 15.01 8.11
C THR A 8 -27.10 15.32 7.67
N VAL A 9 -26.23 14.32 7.65
CA VAL A 9 -24.83 14.49 7.17
C VAL A 9 -24.80 14.84 5.69
N LEU A 10 -25.60 14.17 4.88
CA LEU A 10 -25.71 14.45 3.45
C LEU A 10 -26.30 15.85 3.19
N ASN A 11 -27.18 16.31 4.07
CA ASN A 11 -27.74 17.67 3.99
C ASN A 11 -26.70 18.78 4.24
N MET A 12 -25.55 18.44 4.81
CA MET A 12 -24.42 19.37 4.97
C MET A 12 -23.54 19.45 3.71
N VAL A 13 -23.67 18.53 2.77
CA VAL A 13 -22.92 18.54 1.50
C VAL A 13 -23.66 19.43 0.50
N PRO A 14 -23.00 20.40 -0.15
CA PRO A 14 -23.61 21.25 -1.15
C PRO A 14 -24.21 20.45 -2.32
N GLU A 15 -25.38 20.85 -2.83
CA GLU A 15 -26.04 20.20 -3.97
C GLU A 15 -25.22 20.24 -5.26
N SER A 16 -24.30 21.21 -5.37
CA SER A 16 -23.35 21.29 -6.47
C SER A 16 -22.37 20.08 -6.52
N VAL A 17 -22.20 19.40 -5.39
CA VAL A 17 -21.34 18.22 -5.25
C VAL A 17 -22.13 16.93 -5.31
N LEU A 18 -23.37 16.93 -4.79
CA LEU A 18 -24.18 15.73 -4.65
C LEU A 18 -25.65 16.02 -5.03
N LYS A 19 -26.11 15.44 -6.12
CA LYS A 19 -27.54 15.50 -6.55
C LYS A 19 -28.33 14.44 -5.78
N ARG A 20 -28.99 14.85 -4.70
CA ARG A 20 -29.67 13.97 -3.73
C ARG A 20 -30.89 13.26 -4.30
N GLU A 21 -31.59 13.87 -5.25
CA GLU A 21 -32.81 13.34 -5.84
C GLU A 21 -32.60 12.01 -6.60
N GLU A 22 -31.36 11.69 -6.95
CA GLU A 22 -30.97 10.49 -7.68
C GLU A 22 -30.25 9.46 -6.79
N MET A 23 -30.28 9.65 -5.45
CA MET A 23 -29.53 8.81 -4.52
C MET A 23 -30.44 8.19 -3.44
N THR A 24 -30.34 6.87 -3.30
CA THR A 24 -30.96 6.13 -2.20
C THR A 24 -29.91 5.80 -1.14
N THR A 25 -30.18 6.17 0.13
CA THR A 25 -29.25 5.92 1.24
C THR A 25 -29.96 5.31 2.44
N LYS A 26 -29.26 4.47 3.20
CA LYS A 26 -29.70 3.89 4.47
C LYS A 26 -28.51 3.86 5.44
N GLY A 27 -28.81 3.64 6.72
CA GLY A 27 -27.79 3.51 7.76
C GLY A 27 -27.72 4.72 8.67
N SER A 28 -26.78 4.70 9.60
CA SER A 28 -26.61 5.77 10.59
C SER A 28 -25.14 6.11 10.80
N VAL A 29 -24.90 7.38 11.12
CA VAL A 29 -23.58 7.91 11.51
C VAL A 29 -23.73 8.56 12.88
N LYS A 30 -22.90 8.15 13.83
CA LYS A 30 -22.80 8.75 15.17
C LYS A 30 -21.40 9.33 15.33
N MET A 31 -21.32 10.57 15.73
CA MET A 31 -20.05 11.22 16.03
C MET A 31 -20.12 11.88 17.40
N GLU A 32 -19.15 11.59 18.23
CA GLU A 32 -18.98 12.16 19.55
C GLU A 32 -17.60 12.79 19.64
N GLY A 33 -17.53 14.04 20.01
CA GLY A 33 -16.30 14.76 20.26
C GLY A 33 -16.32 15.42 21.63
N ASP A 34 -15.19 15.39 22.31
CA ASP A 34 -15.00 16.05 23.58
C ASP A 34 -13.62 16.74 23.60
N VAL A 35 -13.59 17.97 24.12
CA VAL A 35 -12.38 18.76 24.24
C VAL A 35 -12.24 19.16 25.69
N LYS A 36 -11.19 18.70 26.35
CA LYS A 36 -10.92 18.96 27.79
C LYS A 36 -9.63 19.72 27.97
N GLY A 37 -9.68 20.76 28.80
CA GLY A 37 -8.54 21.58 29.17
C GLY A 37 -8.63 23.00 28.65
N TRP A 38 -7.58 23.76 28.93
CA TRP A 38 -7.48 25.16 28.56
C TRP A 38 -6.64 25.35 27.30
N TYR A 39 -7.03 26.27 26.44
CA TYR A 39 -6.24 26.68 25.30
C TYR A 39 -5.42 27.90 25.63
N GLY A 40 -4.08 27.79 25.51
CA GLY A 40 -3.18 28.92 25.79
C GLY A 40 -1.78 28.66 25.24
N LYS A 41 -0.88 29.63 25.43
CA LYS A 41 0.49 29.53 24.88
C LYS A 41 1.30 28.34 25.39
N GLN A 42 0.96 27.81 26.55
CA GLN A 42 1.65 26.68 27.19
C GLN A 42 0.71 25.54 27.58
N GLN A 43 -0.57 25.63 27.21
CA GLN A 43 -1.59 24.62 27.53
C GLN A 43 -2.40 24.34 26.27
N MET A 44 -2.53 23.07 25.95
CA MET A 44 -3.35 22.58 24.84
C MET A 44 -4.36 21.59 25.38
N PRO A 45 -5.62 21.65 24.95
CA PRO A 45 -6.64 20.73 25.40
C PRO A 45 -6.39 19.31 24.86
N ALA A 46 -6.84 18.33 25.62
CA ALA A 46 -6.97 16.97 25.12
C ALA A 46 -8.26 16.83 24.30
N VAL A 47 -8.19 16.07 23.23
CA VAL A 47 -9.31 15.87 22.29
C VAL A 47 -9.65 14.39 22.22
N THR A 48 -10.92 14.06 22.42
CA THR A 48 -11.46 12.73 22.18
C THR A 48 -12.41 12.78 20.98
N LEU A 49 -12.30 11.82 20.07
CA LEU A 49 -13.20 11.66 18.93
C LEU A 49 -13.67 10.21 18.87
N LYS A 50 -14.97 10.01 18.72
CA LYS A 50 -15.56 8.70 18.42
C LYS A 50 -16.47 8.85 17.21
N VAL A 51 -16.32 7.96 16.25
CA VAL A 51 -17.13 7.90 15.04
C VAL A 51 -17.62 6.48 14.87
N LYS A 52 -18.92 6.32 14.77
CA LYS A 52 -19.54 5.03 14.48
C LYS A 52 -20.44 5.19 13.24
N ILE A 53 -20.13 4.43 12.21
CA ILE A 53 -20.90 4.30 10.99
C ILE A 53 -21.50 2.90 11.02
N ASP A 54 -22.81 2.79 10.90
CA ASP A 54 -23.52 1.53 11.04
C ASP A 54 -24.34 1.24 9.79
N LYS A 55 -23.89 0.23 9.04
CA LYS A 55 -24.55 -0.34 7.87
C LYS A 55 -25.02 0.72 6.86
N VAL A 56 -24.15 1.66 6.54
CA VAL A 56 -24.45 2.68 5.55
C VAL A 56 -24.44 2.04 4.17
N SER A 57 -25.55 2.17 3.46
CA SER A 57 -25.64 1.84 2.04
C SER A 57 -26.00 3.07 1.23
N ALA A 58 -25.46 3.17 0.03
CA ALA A 58 -25.71 4.28 -0.87
C ALA A 58 -25.71 3.80 -2.33
N LYS A 59 -26.74 4.13 -3.06
CA LYS A 59 -26.84 3.86 -4.48
C LYS A 59 -27.23 5.13 -5.23
N TYR A 60 -26.49 5.42 -6.27
CA TYR A 60 -26.77 6.50 -7.19
C TYR A 60 -27.26 5.90 -8.50
N ASP A 61 -28.42 6.33 -9.00
CA ASP A 61 -29.13 5.67 -10.13
C ASP A 61 -28.31 5.64 -11.42
N LYS A 62 -27.42 6.60 -11.60
CA LYS A 62 -26.55 6.70 -12.79
C LYS A 62 -25.28 5.87 -12.71
N LEU A 63 -24.97 5.29 -11.55
CA LEU A 63 -23.79 4.47 -11.38
C LEU A 63 -24.14 2.97 -11.42
N PRO A 64 -23.32 2.13 -12.05
CA PRO A 64 -23.61 0.71 -12.21
C PRO A 64 -23.62 -0.05 -10.88
N TYR A 65 -22.86 0.43 -9.91
CA TYR A 65 -22.72 -0.16 -8.57
C TYR A 65 -22.95 0.90 -7.50
N GLY A 66 -23.27 0.47 -6.30
CA GLY A 66 -23.41 1.29 -5.10
C GLY A 66 -22.46 0.82 -4.00
N ILE A 67 -22.66 1.39 -2.83
CA ILE A 67 -22.14 0.91 -1.55
C ILE A 67 -23.23 0.05 -0.94
N ASP A 68 -22.98 -1.24 -0.74
CA ASP A 68 -23.97 -2.20 -0.19
C ASP A 68 -23.92 -2.19 1.34
N ASP A 69 -22.72 -2.14 1.91
CA ASP A 69 -22.46 -1.99 3.35
C ASP A 69 -21.21 -1.15 3.58
N PHE A 70 -21.33 -0.13 4.41
CA PHE A 70 -20.19 0.57 4.97
C PHE A 70 -20.37 0.69 6.47
N THR A 71 -19.53 0.01 7.20
CA THR A 71 -19.51 -0.02 8.66
C THR A 71 -18.14 0.38 9.16
N ALA A 72 -18.07 1.31 10.11
CA ALA A 72 -16.83 1.71 10.75
C ALA A 72 -17.03 2.08 12.21
N ASP A 73 -16.10 1.69 13.08
CA ASP A 73 -16.03 2.10 14.49
C ASP A 73 -14.61 2.60 14.75
N PHE A 74 -14.51 3.89 14.96
CA PHE A 74 -13.25 4.58 15.17
C PHE A 74 -13.29 5.37 16.47
N ASP A 75 -12.23 5.30 17.26
CA ASP A 75 -12.02 6.18 18.40
C ASP A 75 -10.56 6.68 18.45
N ALA A 76 -10.41 7.91 18.85
CA ALA A 76 -9.11 8.54 19.01
C ALA A 76 -9.08 9.44 20.24
N PHE A 77 -7.93 9.51 20.86
CA PHE A 77 -7.60 10.43 21.93
C PHE A 77 -6.26 11.09 21.62
N VAL A 78 -6.22 12.40 21.67
CA VAL A 78 -5.01 13.17 21.41
C VAL A 78 -4.79 14.14 22.56
N ASP A 79 -3.70 13.96 23.28
CA ASP A 79 -3.24 14.87 24.34
C ASP A 79 -1.94 15.55 23.87
N LEU A 80 -2.06 16.78 23.43
CA LEU A 80 -0.92 17.57 22.93
C LEU A 80 0.10 17.92 24.01
N MET A 81 -0.31 17.89 25.29
CA MET A 81 0.59 18.10 26.43
C MET A 81 1.37 16.83 26.80
N ARG A 82 0.95 15.68 26.23
CA ARG A 82 1.57 14.36 26.47
C ARG A 82 1.53 13.89 27.93
N GLU A 83 0.55 14.35 28.68
CA GLU A 83 0.31 13.85 30.05
C GLU A 83 -0.28 12.45 30.02
N GLN A 84 -1.02 12.13 28.95
CA GLN A 84 -1.58 10.82 28.68
C GLN A 84 -1.20 10.32 27.28
N PRO A 85 -1.01 9.00 27.11
CA PRO A 85 -0.71 8.42 25.80
C PRO A 85 -1.82 8.66 24.79
N SER A 86 -1.50 9.34 23.70
CA SER A 86 -2.43 9.54 22.58
C SER A 86 -2.56 8.29 21.73
N TYR A 87 -3.77 8.02 21.25
CA TYR A 87 -4.04 6.82 20.43
C TYR A 87 -5.08 7.09 19.34
N ALA A 88 -5.10 6.22 18.34
CA ALA A 88 -6.17 6.08 17.37
C ALA A 88 -6.47 4.60 17.16
N ASN A 89 -7.74 4.24 17.14
CA ASN A 89 -8.20 2.86 17.09
C ASN A 89 -9.35 2.75 16.10
N LEU A 90 -9.13 2.07 14.99
CA LEU A 90 -10.14 1.65 14.03
C LEU A 90 -10.51 0.21 14.36
N LYS A 91 -11.56 -0.01 15.16
CA LYS A 91 -11.95 -1.33 15.63
C LYS A 91 -12.49 -2.20 14.53
N ILE A 92 -13.19 -1.59 13.60
CA ILE A 92 -13.72 -2.22 12.41
C ILE A 92 -13.80 -1.18 11.30
N PHE A 93 -13.44 -1.59 10.12
CA PHE A 93 -13.73 -0.97 8.84
C PHE A 93 -14.22 -2.08 7.92
N HIS A 94 -15.46 -2.01 7.50
CA HIS A 94 -16.03 -2.92 6.53
C HIS A 94 -16.67 -2.12 5.40
N PHE A 95 -16.20 -2.37 4.20
CA PHE A 95 -16.75 -1.80 2.98
C PHE A 95 -17.11 -2.92 2.02
N GLN A 96 -18.36 -2.94 1.61
CA GLN A 96 -18.88 -3.86 0.60
C GLN A 96 -19.59 -3.07 -0.49
N GLY A 97 -19.25 -3.33 -1.75
CA GLY A 97 -19.83 -2.69 -2.93
C GLY A 97 -18.96 -2.84 -4.15
N ALA A 98 -19.52 -2.72 -5.34
CA ALA A 98 -18.78 -2.80 -6.60
C ALA A 98 -17.87 -4.04 -6.70
N HIS A 99 -18.38 -5.22 -6.35
CA HIS A 99 -17.63 -6.50 -6.29
C HIS A 99 -16.39 -6.45 -5.38
N THR A 100 -16.42 -5.57 -4.41
CA THR A 100 -15.34 -5.33 -3.46
C THR A 100 -15.82 -5.59 -2.05
N ASP A 101 -15.00 -6.25 -1.25
CA ASP A 101 -15.22 -6.53 0.17
C ASP A 101 -13.90 -6.27 0.90
N ILE A 102 -13.87 -5.24 1.74
CA ILE A 102 -12.71 -4.82 2.51
C ILE A 102 -13.05 -4.86 3.97
N LEU A 103 -12.39 -5.72 4.71
CA LEU A 103 -12.41 -5.77 6.15
C LEU A 103 -11.04 -5.37 6.69
N ALA A 104 -11.00 -4.39 7.59
CA ALA A 104 -9.75 -3.95 8.19
C ALA A 104 -9.96 -3.48 9.63
N ASP A 105 -8.91 -3.58 10.42
CA ASP A 105 -8.78 -2.94 11.72
C ASP A 105 -7.37 -2.35 11.88
N ALA A 106 -7.26 -1.30 12.68
CA ALA A 106 -5.99 -0.66 12.95
C ALA A 106 -5.96 -0.09 14.37
N LYS A 107 -4.82 -0.20 15.01
CA LYS A 107 -4.56 0.40 16.31
C LYS A 107 -3.21 1.11 16.29
N VAL A 108 -3.21 2.36 16.69
CA VAL A 108 -2.00 3.16 16.85
C VAL A 108 -1.96 3.69 18.27
N THR A 109 -0.90 3.40 19.00
CA THR A 109 -0.65 3.94 20.34
C THR A 109 0.59 4.81 20.32
N ASP A 110 0.71 5.72 21.28
CA ASP A 110 1.80 6.70 21.35
C ASP A 110 1.93 7.57 20.08
N LEU A 111 0.77 8.08 19.61
CA LEU A 111 0.66 8.87 18.35
C LEU A 111 1.63 10.04 18.24
N LEU A 112 1.93 10.71 19.36
CA LEU A 112 2.77 11.91 19.41
C LEU A 112 4.23 11.61 19.78
N GLY A 113 4.53 10.35 20.14
CA GLY A 113 5.86 9.87 20.48
C GLY A 113 6.47 9.00 19.38
N ASP A 114 6.62 7.71 19.65
CA ASP A 114 7.04 6.69 18.70
C ASP A 114 5.87 5.71 18.46
N PRO A 115 4.99 6.01 17.50
CA PRO A 115 3.78 5.24 17.28
C PRO A 115 4.02 3.74 17.12
N ASP A 116 3.33 2.94 17.95
CA ASP A 116 3.23 1.48 17.80
C ASP A 116 1.96 1.20 16.99
N ILE A 117 2.13 0.64 15.81
CA ILE A 117 1.10 0.45 14.80
C ILE A 117 0.78 -1.04 14.69
N THR A 118 -0.48 -1.38 14.82
CA THR A 118 -1.02 -2.69 14.45
C THR A 118 -2.08 -2.48 13.38
N PHE A 119 -2.02 -3.24 12.30
CA PHE A 119 -2.96 -3.17 11.18
C PHE A 119 -3.25 -4.58 10.67
N ASN A 120 -4.52 -4.89 10.46
CA ASN A 120 -4.96 -6.12 9.83
C ASN A 120 -5.94 -5.79 8.71
N THR A 121 -5.88 -6.54 7.63
CA THR A 121 -6.88 -6.44 6.56
C THR A 121 -7.09 -7.77 5.89
N LYS A 122 -8.34 -8.03 5.53
CA LYS A 122 -8.77 -9.10 4.64
C LYS A 122 -9.67 -8.48 3.58
N SER A 123 -9.18 -8.44 2.35
CA SER A 123 -9.79 -7.62 1.31
C SER A 123 -9.79 -8.33 -0.03
N LYS A 124 -10.89 -8.21 -0.74
CA LYS A 124 -11.00 -8.55 -2.15
C LYS A 124 -11.56 -7.34 -2.87
N ALA A 125 -10.87 -6.85 -3.87
CA ALA A 125 -11.28 -5.66 -4.61
C ALA A 125 -11.25 -5.91 -6.12
N ASP A 126 -12.35 -5.56 -6.78
CA ASP A 126 -12.42 -5.42 -8.24
C ASP A 126 -12.21 -3.95 -8.61
N LEU A 127 -10.99 -3.62 -9.01
CA LEU A 127 -10.61 -2.26 -9.35
C LEU A 127 -11.34 -1.74 -10.59
N THR A 128 -11.76 -2.63 -11.49
CA THR A 128 -12.55 -2.28 -12.67
C THR A 128 -13.96 -1.85 -12.29
N ALA A 129 -14.59 -2.58 -11.37
CA ALA A 129 -15.91 -2.23 -10.87
C ALA A 129 -15.88 -0.97 -10.00
N LEU A 130 -14.86 -0.83 -9.15
CA LEU A 130 -14.64 0.37 -8.34
C LEU A 130 -14.46 1.62 -9.21
N ALA A 131 -13.66 1.55 -10.27
CA ALA A 131 -13.44 2.67 -11.18
C ALA A 131 -14.71 3.11 -11.93
N LYS A 132 -15.67 2.20 -12.15
CA LYS A 132 -16.98 2.52 -12.73
C LYS A 132 -17.93 3.16 -11.70
N THR A 133 -17.74 2.85 -10.42
CA THR A 133 -18.56 3.37 -9.31
C THR A 133 -18.06 4.73 -8.84
N PHE A 134 -16.75 4.88 -8.77
CA PHE A 134 -16.09 6.12 -8.37
C PHE A 134 -15.36 6.69 -9.57
N PRO A 135 -15.99 7.60 -10.35
CA PRO A 135 -15.40 8.10 -11.58
C PRO A 135 -14.04 8.73 -11.33
N LEU A 136 -13.08 8.27 -12.09
CA LEU A 136 -11.71 8.76 -12.05
C LEU A 136 -11.60 10.05 -12.88
N GLN A 137 -10.47 10.73 -12.77
CA GLN A 137 -10.15 11.84 -13.65
C GLN A 137 -10.22 11.41 -15.11
N GLU A 138 -10.71 12.30 -15.98
CA GLU A 138 -10.81 12.04 -17.42
C GLU A 138 -9.45 11.61 -18.01
N GLY A 139 -9.47 10.55 -18.80
CA GLY A 139 -8.26 9.96 -19.37
C GLY A 139 -7.56 8.93 -18.49
N VAL A 140 -8.00 8.73 -17.23
CA VAL A 140 -7.46 7.72 -16.32
C VAL A 140 -8.37 6.50 -16.30
N THR A 141 -7.80 5.32 -16.49
CA THR A 141 -8.48 4.02 -16.32
C THR A 141 -7.68 3.11 -15.42
N ILE A 142 -8.39 2.40 -14.54
CA ILE A 142 -7.82 1.38 -13.66
C ILE A 142 -8.60 0.09 -13.84
N GLY A 143 -7.90 -1.03 -13.78
CA GLY A 143 -8.53 -2.35 -13.86
C GLY A 143 -7.72 -3.42 -13.13
N GLY A 144 -8.31 -4.61 -13.07
CA GLY A 144 -7.74 -5.76 -12.39
C GLY A 144 -8.37 -6.04 -11.03
N SER A 145 -7.82 -6.99 -10.32
CA SER A 145 -8.28 -7.38 -8.99
C SER A 145 -7.13 -7.48 -7.99
N LEU A 146 -7.49 -7.29 -6.72
CA LEU A 146 -6.60 -7.37 -5.58
C LEU A 146 -7.23 -8.28 -4.52
N ASP A 147 -6.45 -9.25 -4.01
CA ASP A 147 -6.80 -10.10 -2.87
C ASP A 147 -5.71 -9.94 -1.82
N ALA A 148 -6.05 -9.46 -0.65
CA ALA A 148 -5.13 -9.19 0.43
C ALA A 148 -5.62 -9.83 1.74
N ASP A 149 -4.72 -10.50 2.44
CA ASP A 149 -4.90 -10.97 3.80
C ASP A 149 -3.58 -10.65 4.53
N LEU A 150 -3.52 -9.49 5.16
CA LEU A 150 -2.27 -8.93 5.67
C LEU A 150 -2.41 -8.55 7.13
N HIS A 151 -1.35 -8.77 7.89
CA HIS A 151 -1.19 -8.21 9.21
C HIS A 151 0.18 -7.54 9.35
N LEU A 152 0.20 -6.42 10.02
CA LEU A 152 1.39 -5.61 10.29
C LEU A 152 1.42 -5.21 11.76
N LYS A 153 2.58 -5.36 12.39
CA LYS A 153 2.88 -4.75 13.67
C LYS A 153 4.27 -4.16 13.66
N CYS A 154 4.39 -2.87 13.92
CA CYS A 154 5.67 -2.18 13.93
C CYS A 154 5.62 -0.86 14.71
N ARG A 155 6.78 -0.35 15.09
CA ARG A 155 6.97 1.03 15.52
C ARG A 155 7.40 1.91 14.36
N LEU A 156 6.94 3.16 14.35
CA LEU A 156 7.29 4.12 13.30
C LEU A 156 8.80 4.35 13.23
N SER A 157 9.48 4.39 14.37
CA SER A 157 10.94 4.48 14.43
C SER A 157 11.66 3.31 13.74
N SER A 158 11.08 2.10 13.81
CA SER A 158 11.65 0.92 13.13
C SER A 158 11.61 1.05 11.62
N ILE A 159 10.51 1.61 11.08
CA ILE A 159 10.41 1.91 9.64
C ILE A 159 11.43 2.98 9.25
N LYS A 160 11.49 4.10 9.98
CA LYS A 160 12.41 5.21 9.69
C LYS A 160 13.89 4.80 9.76
N LYS A 161 14.22 3.93 10.70
CA LYS A 161 15.59 3.40 10.89
C LYS A 161 15.91 2.20 10.00
N GLN A 162 14.94 1.72 9.20
CA GLN A 162 15.05 0.50 8.40
C GLN A 162 15.38 -0.75 9.24
N ASP A 163 14.95 -0.75 10.50
CA ASP A 163 15.12 -1.86 11.43
C ASP A 163 14.03 -2.92 11.16
N LEU A 164 14.23 -3.63 10.06
CA LEU A 164 13.26 -4.60 9.54
C LEU A 164 12.96 -5.74 10.53
N GLY A 165 13.88 -6.02 11.44
CA GLY A 165 13.69 -7.08 12.42
C GLY A 165 12.70 -6.76 13.53
N ARG A 166 12.33 -5.49 13.68
CA ARG A 166 11.27 -5.07 14.59
C ARG A 166 9.92 -4.88 13.89
N ILE A 167 9.88 -5.16 12.59
CA ILE A 167 8.65 -5.13 11.81
C ILE A 167 8.14 -6.55 11.69
N ARG A 168 6.96 -6.81 12.24
CA ARG A 168 6.26 -8.09 12.09
C ARG A 168 5.22 -7.93 11.01
N MET A 169 5.40 -8.66 9.93
CA MET A 169 4.46 -8.69 8.80
C MET A 169 4.13 -10.13 8.47
N GLY A 170 2.88 -10.39 8.15
CA GLY A 170 2.46 -11.70 7.70
C GLY A 170 1.30 -11.60 6.71
N GLY A 171 1.04 -12.72 6.04
CA GLY A 171 -0.06 -12.82 5.10
C GLY A 171 0.35 -12.77 3.65
N LYS A 172 -0.61 -12.45 2.79
CA LYS A 172 -0.45 -12.47 1.33
C LYS A 172 -1.16 -11.30 0.66
N LEU A 173 -0.63 -10.91 -0.48
CA LEU A 173 -1.23 -9.96 -1.41
C LEU A 173 -1.12 -10.55 -2.82
N GLU A 174 -2.22 -10.66 -3.52
CA GLU A 174 -2.29 -11.09 -4.92
C GLU A 174 -2.90 -9.99 -5.77
N MET A 175 -2.27 -9.66 -6.87
CA MET A 175 -2.73 -8.69 -7.86
C MET A 175 -2.83 -9.39 -9.21
N LYS A 176 -4.02 -9.37 -9.83
CA LYS A 176 -4.27 -10.01 -11.12
C LYS A 176 -4.82 -9.00 -12.11
N GLY A 177 -4.20 -8.94 -13.28
CA GLY A 177 -4.59 -8.03 -14.34
C GLY A 177 -4.56 -6.56 -13.93
N LEU A 178 -3.73 -6.20 -12.94
CA LEU A 178 -3.62 -4.81 -12.51
C LEU A 178 -3.21 -3.96 -13.69
N SER A 179 -4.01 -2.96 -14.02
CA SER A 179 -3.78 -2.04 -15.12
C SER A 179 -4.08 -0.61 -14.70
N LEU A 180 -3.21 0.29 -15.08
CA LEU A 180 -3.38 1.73 -14.92
C LEU A 180 -2.98 2.39 -16.25
N ARG A 181 -3.89 3.16 -16.80
CA ARG A 181 -3.62 3.96 -18.01
C ARG A 181 -4.02 5.40 -17.75
N ASP A 182 -3.14 6.32 -18.07
CA ASP A 182 -3.38 7.77 -18.06
C ASP A 182 -3.03 8.32 -19.45
N THR A 183 -4.05 8.59 -20.26
CA THR A 183 -3.88 9.09 -21.62
C THR A 183 -3.35 10.52 -21.65
N ASN A 184 -3.56 11.31 -20.60
CA ASN A 184 -3.06 12.68 -20.50
C ASN A 184 -1.55 12.72 -20.29
N LYS A 185 -1.02 11.71 -19.62
CA LYS A 185 0.42 11.58 -19.32
C LYS A 185 1.14 10.60 -20.24
N ASP A 186 0.41 9.97 -21.18
CA ASP A 186 0.95 8.90 -22.03
C ASP A 186 1.61 7.79 -21.20
N PHE A 187 0.87 7.34 -20.19
CA PHE A 187 1.34 6.36 -19.22
C PHE A 187 0.47 5.11 -19.25
N GLU A 188 1.09 3.95 -19.31
CA GLU A 188 0.43 2.64 -19.19
C GLU A 188 1.27 1.72 -18.31
N PHE A 189 0.61 1.13 -17.33
CA PHE A 189 1.18 0.12 -16.45
C PHE A 189 0.27 -1.10 -16.40
N THR A 190 0.83 -2.29 -16.56
CA THR A 190 0.11 -3.55 -16.30
C THR A 190 1.00 -4.50 -15.51
N SER A 191 0.42 -5.24 -14.56
CA SER A 191 1.16 -6.21 -13.78
C SER A 191 0.27 -7.32 -13.23
N ASP A 192 0.84 -8.53 -13.18
CA ASP A 192 0.37 -9.63 -12.34
C ASP A 192 1.46 -9.91 -11.31
N ALA A 193 1.11 -9.80 -10.03
CA ALA A 193 2.09 -9.97 -8.98
C ALA A 193 1.48 -10.63 -7.73
N SER A 194 2.32 -11.33 -6.99
CA SER A 194 1.99 -11.83 -5.67
C SER A 194 3.10 -11.50 -4.67
N LEU A 195 2.69 -11.26 -3.43
CA LEU A 195 3.58 -11.02 -2.32
C LEU A 195 3.10 -11.87 -1.14
N LYS A 196 3.99 -12.66 -0.57
CA LYS A 196 3.72 -13.48 0.61
C LYS A 196 4.74 -13.14 1.68
N PHE A 197 4.24 -12.71 2.82
CA PHE A 197 5.03 -12.55 4.03
C PHE A 197 4.94 -13.82 4.86
N ILE A 198 6.08 -14.31 5.30
CA ILE A 198 6.18 -15.44 6.22
C ILE A 198 6.66 -14.84 7.52
N GLY A 199 5.71 -14.42 8.35
CA GLY A 199 6.00 -13.77 9.62
C GLY A 199 5.94 -14.74 10.77
N ASN A 200 6.92 -14.63 11.61
CA ASN A 200 6.91 -14.87 13.06
C ASN A 200 8.05 -14.00 13.61
N ASP A 201 9.09 -14.56 14.18
CA ASP A 201 10.20 -13.74 14.74
C ASP A 201 11.23 -13.33 13.68
N ASN A 202 11.12 -13.84 12.46
CA ASN A 202 12.03 -13.59 11.35
C ASN A 202 11.28 -12.95 10.17
N LEU A 203 11.85 -11.91 9.58
CA LEU A 203 11.31 -11.35 8.36
C LEU A 203 11.65 -12.27 7.19
N ALA A 204 10.63 -12.88 6.62
CA ALA A 204 10.74 -13.57 5.35
C ALA A 204 9.62 -13.10 4.42
N ALA A 205 9.97 -12.78 3.19
CA ALA A 205 9.03 -12.40 2.18
C ALA A 205 9.39 -13.04 0.84
N HIS A 206 8.37 -13.42 0.10
CA HIS A 206 8.49 -13.89 -1.27
C HIS A 206 7.57 -13.06 -2.15
N ALA A 207 8.16 -12.41 -3.14
CA ALA A 207 7.43 -11.65 -4.15
C ALA A 207 7.67 -12.27 -5.52
N GLU A 208 6.61 -12.36 -6.30
CA GLU A 208 6.64 -12.84 -7.67
C GLU A 208 5.87 -11.86 -8.56
N ILE A 209 6.51 -11.39 -9.61
CA ILE A 209 5.91 -10.62 -10.68
C ILE A 209 5.93 -11.51 -11.91
N ASN A 210 4.76 -11.95 -12.37
CA ASN A 210 4.65 -12.84 -13.53
C ASN A 210 4.65 -12.07 -14.85
N LYS A 211 4.20 -10.81 -14.79
CA LYS A 211 4.22 -9.90 -15.93
C LYS A 211 4.22 -8.46 -15.44
N LEU A 212 5.10 -7.66 -15.96
CA LEU A 212 5.06 -6.21 -15.77
C LEU A 212 5.34 -5.52 -17.11
N VAL A 213 4.43 -4.68 -17.52
CA VAL A 213 4.60 -3.80 -18.68
C VAL A 213 4.45 -2.37 -18.20
N LEU A 214 5.43 -1.56 -18.50
CA LEU A 214 5.43 -0.12 -18.25
C LEU A 214 5.69 0.59 -19.59
N ARG A 215 4.84 1.53 -19.94
CA ARG A 215 5.02 2.44 -21.08
C ARG A 215 4.82 3.87 -20.62
N SER A 216 5.68 4.74 -21.03
CA SER A 216 5.60 6.16 -20.73
C SER A 216 6.33 6.98 -21.79
N LYS A 217 6.15 8.30 -21.78
CA LYS A 217 6.94 9.22 -22.62
C LYS A 217 8.44 9.07 -22.45
N LEU A 218 8.88 8.66 -21.25
CA LEU A 218 10.31 8.49 -20.95
C LEU A 218 10.87 7.18 -21.49
N GLY A 219 10.03 6.15 -21.64
CA GLY A 219 10.47 4.85 -22.12
C GLY A 219 9.48 3.73 -21.84
N ASN A 220 9.91 2.53 -22.19
CA ASN A 220 9.13 1.32 -21.97
C ASN A 220 9.96 0.25 -21.24
N SER A 221 9.27 -0.60 -20.50
CA SER A 221 9.87 -1.75 -19.83
C SER A 221 8.89 -2.92 -19.86
N ASN A 222 9.41 -4.12 -20.09
CA ASN A 222 8.66 -5.37 -20.05
C ASN A 222 9.48 -6.39 -19.26
N VAL A 223 8.90 -6.90 -18.18
CA VAL A 223 9.44 -7.99 -17.37
C VAL A 223 8.51 -9.18 -17.51
N GLU A 224 9.04 -10.34 -17.90
CA GLU A 224 8.22 -11.55 -18.01
C GLU A 224 8.02 -12.23 -16.67
N LYS A 225 9.09 -12.40 -15.91
CA LYS A 225 9.03 -12.97 -14.57
C LYS A 225 10.18 -12.45 -13.73
N LEU A 226 9.84 -11.93 -12.55
CA LEU A 226 10.80 -11.55 -11.52
C LEU A 226 10.34 -12.18 -10.20
N THR A 227 11.23 -12.93 -9.56
CA THR A 227 11.03 -13.40 -8.20
C THR A 227 12.01 -12.74 -7.26
N MET A 228 11.55 -12.40 -6.08
CA MET A 228 12.37 -11.86 -5.00
C MET A 228 12.06 -12.62 -3.72
N THR A 229 13.10 -13.10 -3.06
CA THR A 229 12.98 -13.70 -1.75
C THR A 229 13.86 -12.96 -0.77
N VAL A 230 13.28 -12.50 0.32
CA VAL A 230 13.98 -11.88 1.44
C VAL A 230 13.92 -12.81 2.62
N LYS A 231 15.04 -13.05 3.27
CA LYS A 231 15.13 -13.82 4.52
C LYS A 231 16.05 -13.09 5.49
N SER A 232 15.58 -12.92 6.72
CA SER A 232 16.37 -12.46 7.84
C SER A 232 16.19 -13.48 8.97
N THR A 233 17.25 -14.17 9.36
CA THR A 233 17.22 -15.18 10.41
C THR A 233 17.32 -14.58 11.79
N ASN A 234 17.98 -13.45 11.89
CA ASN A 234 18.03 -12.59 13.07
C ASN A 234 18.25 -11.16 12.59
N PRO A 235 17.46 -10.18 13.07
CA PRO A 235 17.62 -8.79 12.64
C PRO A 235 19.00 -8.21 12.88
N GLN A 236 19.78 -8.79 13.76
CA GLN A 236 21.13 -8.36 14.06
C GLN A 236 22.21 -9.07 13.25
N ASP A 237 21.90 -10.16 12.55
CA ASP A 237 22.95 -11.01 12.00
C ASP A 237 23.07 -10.89 10.46
N THR A 238 22.06 -11.24 9.72
CA THR A 238 22.20 -11.26 8.25
C THR A 238 20.84 -11.19 7.57
N MET A 239 20.73 -10.33 6.58
CA MET A 239 19.62 -10.32 5.64
C MET A 239 20.10 -10.80 4.28
N GLU A 240 19.44 -11.79 3.72
CA GLU A 240 19.70 -12.29 2.38
C GLU A 240 18.51 -11.97 1.47
N CYS A 241 18.80 -11.30 0.36
CA CYS A 241 17.84 -11.03 -0.71
C CYS A 241 18.27 -11.77 -1.96
N LYS A 242 17.43 -12.63 -2.48
CA LYS A 242 17.63 -13.31 -3.75
C LYS A 242 16.65 -12.78 -4.77
N PHE A 243 17.17 -12.48 -5.94
CA PHE A 243 16.42 -12.04 -7.10
C PHE A 243 16.64 -13.02 -8.23
N SER A 244 15.60 -13.41 -8.92
CA SER A 244 15.68 -14.20 -10.16
C SER A 244 14.80 -13.54 -11.21
N LEU A 245 15.39 -13.21 -12.34
CA LEU A 245 14.77 -12.56 -13.47
C LEU A 245 14.80 -13.50 -14.68
N ASN A 246 13.65 -13.76 -15.29
CA ASN A 246 13.59 -14.55 -16.52
C ASN A 246 13.93 -13.69 -17.75
N ARG A 247 13.20 -12.60 -17.94
CA ARG A 247 13.46 -11.68 -19.04
C ARG A 247 13.09 -10.25 -18.67
N LEU A 248 13.99 -9.33 -18.99
CA LEU A 248 13.75 -7.90 -18.96
C LEU A 248 14.08 -7.32 -20.34
N LYS A 249 13.16 -6.55 -20.88
CA LYS A 249 13.38 -5.72 -22.07
C LYS A 249 12.88 -4.31 -21.76
N GLY A 250 13.72 -3.32 -21.98
CA GLY A 250 13.38 -1.94 -21.73
C GLY A 250 14.16 -0.98 -22.61
N GLY A 251 13.72 0.27 -22.67
CA GLY A 251 14.40 1.30 -23.43
C GLY A 251 13.79 2.68 -23.21
N MET A 252 14.59 3.69 -23.54
CA MET A 252 14.25 5.11 -23.53
C MET A 252 14.54 5.68 -24.91
N GLY A 253 13.53 5.69 -25.80
CA GLY A 253 13.70 6.11 -27.19
C GLY A 253 14.88 5.39 -27.87
N ASP A 254 15.67 6.13 -28.64
CA ASP A 254 16.88 5.63 -29.29
C ASP A 254 18.12 5.69 -28.38
N SER A 255 18.01 6.36 -27.24
CA SER A 255 19.15 6.66 -26.36
C SER A 255 19.58 5.47 -25.50
N LEU A 256 18.62 4.64 -25.06
CA LEU A 256 18.92 3.51 -24.18
C LEU A 256 18.07 2.30 -24.58
N ALA A 257 18.72 1.16 -24.72
CA ALA A 257 18.06 -0.14 -24.78
C ALA A 257 18.73 -1.11 -23.82
N LEU A 258 17.93 -1.81 -23.04
CA LEU A 258 18.38 -2.81 -22.09
C LEU A 258 17.65 -4.13 -22.37
N PHE A 259 18.41 -5.19 -22.43
CA PHE A 259 17.89 -6.55 -22.51
C PHE A 259 18.68 -7.43 -21.56
N CYS A 260 17.96 -8.20 -20.76
CA CYS A 260 18.54 -9.20 -19.89
C CYS A 260 17.73 -10.49 -19.97
N GLN A 261 18.38 -11.62 -20.11
CA GLN A 261 17.74 -12.92 -20.08
C GLN A 261 18.38 -13.74 -18.97
N LYS A 262 17.55 -14.27 -18.08
CA LYS A 262 17.93 -15.10 -16.94
C LYS A 262 19.07 -14.48 -16.11
N ALA A 263 18.72 -13.61 -15.21
CA ALA A 263 19.65 -13.08 -14.23
C ALA A 263 19.28 -13.52 -12.83
N ASP A 264 20.26 -13.97 -12.07
CA ASP A 264 20.14 -14.28 -10.66
C ASP A 264 21.08 -13.38 -9.87
N ALA A 265 20.56 -12.72 -8.86
CA ALA A 265 21.34 -11.89 -7.97
C ALA A 265 21.10 -12.30 -6.51
N THR A 266 22.14 -12.32 -5.73
CA THR A 266 22.06 -12.50 -4.27
C THR A 266 22.76 -11.34 -3.61
N VAL A 267 22.02 -10.61 -2.78
CA VAL A 267 22.51 -9.54 -1.93
C VAL A 267 22.49 -10.02 -0.50
N ARG A 268 23.63 -9.95 0.18
CA ARG A 268 23.72 -10.23 1.62
C ARG A 268 24.15 -8.98 2.34
N LEU A 269 23.38 -8.62 3.37
CA LEU A 269 23.68 -7.52 4.28
C LEU A 269 24.03 -8.13 5.62
N GLN A 270 25.20 -7.78 6.16
CA GLN A 270 25.68 -8.21 7.47
C GLN A 270 26.07 -7.00 8.30
N PRO A 271 25.90 -7.02 9.62
CA PRO A 271 26.41 -5.96 10.48
C PRO A 271 27.91 -5.79 10.27
N GLY A 272 28.36 -4.56 10.23
CA GLY A 272 29.78 -4.26 10.06
C GLY A 272 30.59 -4.73 11.27
N LYS A 273 31.67 -5.49 11.03
CA LYS A 273 32.54 -6.01 12.10
C LYS A 273 33.17 -4.92 12.98
N LYS A 274 33.49 -3.75 12.39
CA LYS A 274 34.10 -2.63 13.10
C LYS A 274 33.09 -1.55 13.52
N ASN A 275 32.00 -1.41 12.78
CA ASN A 275 30.94 -0.44 13.05
C ASN A 275 29.58 -1.06 12.66
N PRO A 276 28.75 -1.42 13.64
CA PRO A 276 27.42 -2.00 13.37
C PRO A 276 26.48 -1.11 12.54
N SER A 277 26.72 0.21 12.55
CA SER A 277 25.93 1.17 11.75
C SER A 277 26.32 1.19 10.27
N MET A 278 27.41 0.53 9.87
CA MET A 278 27.85 0.39 8.48
C MET A 278 27.77 -1.08 8.07
N PRO A 279 26.68 -1.51 7.42
CA PRO A 279 26.54 -2.90 7.02
C PRO A 279 27.56 -3.27 5.95
N GLN A 280 28.09 -4.49 6.03
CA GLN A 280 28.84 -5.08 4.95
C GLN A 280 27.84 -5.63 3.91
N VAL A 281 28.06 -5.25 2.66
CA VAL A 281 27.21 -5.69 1.54
C VAL A 281 28.04 -6.62 0.66
N SER A 282 27.53 -7.82 0.40
CA SER A 282 28.06 -8.69 -0.64
C SER A 282 27.02 -8.87 -1.73
N LEU A 283 27.46 -8.75 -2.97
CA LEU A 283 26.65 -8.93 -4.16
C LEU A 283 27.24 -10.06 -4.99
N SER A 284 26.39 -11.00 -5.38
CA SER A 284 26.69 -11.99 -6.42
C SER A 284 25.67 -11.82 -7.53
N LEU A 285 26.12 -11.70 -8.75
CA LEU A 285 25.27 -11.56 -9.94
C LEU A 285 25.70 -12.57 -10.99
N LYS A 286 24.74 -13.28 -11.56
CA LYS A 286 24.92 -14.17 -12.72
C LYS A 286 23.87 -13.80 -13.75
N ALA A 287 24.25 -13.67 -15.00
CA ALA A 287 23.32 -13.45 -16.10
C ALA A 287 23.72 -14.29 -17.31
N ASP A 288 22.73 -14.90 -17.97
CA ASP A 288 23.00 -15.65 -19.21
C ASP A 288 23.30 -14.70 -20.35
N THR A 289 22.49 -13.66 -20.52
CA THR A 289 22.67 -12.66 -21.56
C THR A 289 22.32 -11.30 -21.01
N LEU A 290 23.23 -10.36 -21.14
CA LEU A 290 23.03 -8.95 -20.84
C LEU A 290 23.45 -8.12 -22.04
N PHE A 291 22.51 -7.32 -22.56
CA PHE A 291 22.77 -6.37 -23.63
C PHE A 291 22.35 -4.98 -23.18
N CYS A 292 23.22 -4.03 -23.38
CA CYS A 292 22.96 -2.61 -23.15
C CYS A 292 23.43 -1.79 -24.34
N ARG A 293 22.58 -0.93 -24.83
CA ARG A 293 22.93 0.11 -25.80
C ARG A 293 22.66 1.47 -25.17
N ALA A 294 23.67 2.28 -25.04
CA ALA A 294 23.56 3.66 -24.58
C ALA A 294 24.08 4.58 -25.69
N ALA A 295 23.19 5.35 -26.28
CA ALA A 295 23.47 6.17 -27.47
C ALA A 295 24.14 5.35 -28.59
N GLN A 296 25.39 5.65 -28.93
CA GLN A 296 26.17 4.93 -29.96
C GLN A 296 26.95 3.73 -29.42
N THR A 297 27.03 3.57 -28.10
CA THR A 297 27.79 2.50 -27.47
C THR A 297 26.94 1.26 -27.27
N LYS A 298 27.40 0.11 -27.71
CA LYS A 298 26.76 -1.18 -27.51
C LYS A 298 27.68 -2.04 -26.63
N MET A 299 27.13 -2.60 -25.55
CA MET A 299 27.81 -3.60 -24.73
C MET A 299 26.90 -4.82 -24.63
N GLY A 300 27.50 -5.99 -24.82
CA GLY A 300 26.82 -7.26 -24.61
C GLY A 300 27.73 -8.24 -23.91
N MET A 301 27.17 -9.06 -23.03
CA MET A 301 27.88 -10.16 -22.36
C MET A 301 26.99 -11.39 -22.37
N ASP A 302 27.57 -12.52 -22.70
CA ASP A 302 26.98 -13.85 -22.55
C ASP A 302 27.65 -14.56 -21.38
N LYS A 303 26.82 -15.16 -20.50
CA LYS A 303 27.29 -15.91 -19.31
C LYS A 303 28.19 -15.11 -18.38
N ALA A 304 27.74 -13.89 -18.03
CA ALA A 304 28.45 -13.07 -17.07
C ALA A 304 28.22 -13.56 -15.63
N GLY A 305 29.29 -13.58 -14.83
CA GLY A 305 29.26 -13.83 -13.39
C GLY A 305 30.16 -12.84 -12.64
N LEU A 306 29.68 -12.29 -11.54
CA LEU A 306 30.40 -11.46 -10.57
C LEU A 306 30.17 -12.02 -9.17
#